data_6436b77261c54e7cebd9cb2f8d802556
#
_entry.id   6436b77261c54e7cebd9cb2f8d802556
#
_cell.length_a   1.000
_cell.length_b   1.000
_cell.length_c   1.000
_cell.angle_alpha   90.00
_cell.angle_beta   90.00
_cell.angle_gamma   90.00
#
_symmetry.space_group_name_H-M   'P 1'
#
loop_
_entity.id
_entity.type
_entity.pdbx_description
1 polymer ?
#
loop_
_entity_poly.entity_id
_entity_poly.type
_entity_poly.pdbx_seq_one_letter_code
_entity_poly.pdbx_strand_id
1 'polypeptide(L)'
;MAYFTHEELKNLGFKKLGKNVKVSTKASIYNHDMIEIDDNSRVDDFCLLSGKIKIGKFVHIAPYCNLAGGEKGIIMEDFSGFAYGVQAFTQSDDYSGKTLTNPTVLDKYKNEFKKEVIIKKHAIVGTYSVIMPGVVLREGTAVGAMTLIRKSTEEWGIYVGNPPQKIKSRSKDLLALEKEFLNEIKQSPRT
;
A
#
# COMPACT_ATOMS: atom_id res chain seq x y z
N MET A 1 1.03 -0.34 20.85
CA MET A 1 0.99 0.78 19.86
C MET A 1 0.02 1.84 20.35
N ALA A 2 0.39 3.10 20.25
CA ALA A 2 -0.51 4.22 20.54
C ALA A 2 -1.11 4.69 19.20
N TYR A 3 -2.43 4.73 19.12
CA TYR A 3 -3.16 5.21 17.95
C TYR A 3 -3.76 6.57 18.23
N PHE A 4 -3.85 7.41 17.20
CA PHE A 4 -4.67 8.62 17.25
C PHE A 4 -6.12 8.26 17.58
N THR A 5 -6.77 9.09 18.36
CA THR A 5 -8.22 9.06 18.52
C THR A 5 -8.91 9.43 17.21
N HIS A 6 -10.17 9.08 17.06
CA HIS A 6 -10.93 9.45 15.85
C HIS A 6 -11.04 10.97 15.66
N GLU A 7 -11.12 11.73 16.73
CA GLU A 7 -11.15 13.19 16.69
C GLU A 7 -9.82 13.78 16.23
N GLU A 8 -8.70 13.28 16.77
CA GLU A 8 -7.37 13.69 16.30
C GLU A 8 -7.19 13.37 14.81
N LEU A 9 -7.61 12.19 14.34
CA LEU A 9 -7.54 11.83 12.92
C LEU A 9 -8.37 12.78 12.04
N LYS A 10 -9.57 13.18 12.47
CA LYS A 10 -10.37 14.17 11.74
C LYS A 10 -9.66 15.51 11.61
N ASN A 11 -8.99 15.94 12.68
CA ASN A 11 -8.27 17.21 12.71
C ASN A 11 -7.00 17.21 11.84
N LEU A 12 -6.44 16.04 11.49
CA LEU A 12 -5.32 15.93 10.55
C LEU A 12 -5.69 16.29 9.11
N GLY A 13 -6.97 16.33 8.75
CA GLY A 13 -7.44 16.79 7.44
C GLY A 13 -7.26 15.79 6.31
N PHE A 14 -7.44 14.49 6.57
CA PHE A 14 -7.49 13.49 5.50
C PHE A 14 -8.58 13.80 4.47
N LYS A 15 -8.30 13.56 3.19
CA LYS A 15 -9.27 13.72 2.10
C LYS A 15 -10.53 12.87 2.32
N LYS A 16 -10.35 11.67 2.84
CA LYS A 16 -11.43 10.77 3.30
C LYS A 16 -10.95 9.98 4.50
N LEU A 17 -11.79 9.91 5.54
CA LEU A 17 -11.54 9.08 6.71
C LEU A 17 -12.78 8.22 6.99
N GLY A 18 -12.60 6.89 6.93
CA GLY A 18 -13.62 5.90 7.23
C GLY A 18 -13.85 5.69 8.73
N LYS A 19 -14.70 4.74 9.05
CA LYS A 19 -14.99 4.32 10.43
C LYS A 19 -13.94 3.32 10.91
N ASN A 20 -13.68 3.31 12.23
CA ASN A 20 -12.77 2.35 12.88
C ASN A 20 -11.35 2.33 12.26
N VAL A 21 -10.90 3.44 11.72
CA VAL A 21 -9.54 3.61 11.20
C VAL A 21 -8.57 3.74 12.38
N LYS A 22 -7.46 3.03 12.31
CA LYS A 22 -6.37 3.11 13.29
C LYS A 22 -5.10 3.60 12.61
N VAL A 23 -4.56 4.70 13.05
CA VAL A 23 -3.26 5.22 12.59
C VAL A 23 -2.38 5.43 13.81
N SER A 24 -1.18 4.88 13.78
CA SER A 24 -0.22 5.05 14.87
C SER A 24 0.22 6.51 14.99
N THR A 25 0.33 6.99 16.22
CA THR A 25 0.89 8.32 16.53
C THR A 25 2.38 8.45 16.16
N LYS A 26 3.04 7.32 15.85
CA LYS A 26 4.44 7.26 15.39
C LYS A 26 4.56 7.12 13.87
N ALA A 27 3.47 7.10 13.13
CA ALA A 27 3.52 7.16 11.67
C ALA A 27 3.79 8.59 11.19
N SER A 28 4.63 8.73 10.17
CA SER A 28 4.89 10.00 9.49
C SER A 28 4.00 10.13 8.26
N ILE A 29 3.05 11.05 8.29
CA ILE A 29 2.09 11.22 7.20
C ILE A 29 2.21 12.64 6.64
N TYR A 30 2.39 12.72 5.33
CA TYR A 30 2.49 13.97 4.58
C TYR A 30 1.37 14.06 3.55
N ASN A 31 0.87 15.28 3.28
CA ASN A 31 -0.20 15.52 2.31
C ASN A 31 -1.50 14.79 2.68
N HIS A 32 -1.96 14.95 3.92
CA HIS A 32 -3.19 14.33 4.43
C HIS A 32 -4.39 14.57 3.50
N ASP A 33 -4.49 15.77 2.92
CA ASP A 33 -5.52 16.20 1.97
C ASP A 33 -5.54 15.41 0.64
N MET A 34 -4.49 14.61 0.38
CA MET A 34 -4.38 13.72 -0.77
C MET A 34 -4.59 12.23 -0.40
N ILE A 35 -4.80 11.93 0.89
CA ILE A 35 -4.88 10.55 1.40
C ILE A 35 -6.32 10.20 1.77
N GLU A 36 -6.79 9.08 1.25
CA GLU A 36 -8.07 8.47 1.58
C GLU A 36 -7.85 7.17 2.33
N ILE A 37 -8.50 7.00 3.49
CA ILE A 37 -8.47 5.75 4.26
C ILE A 37 -9.90 5.31 4.52
N ASP A 38 -10.25 4.11 4.09
CA ASP A 38 -11.60 3.55 4.24
C ASP A 38 -11.73 2.70 5.53
N ASP A 39 -12.93 2.21 5.78
CA ASP A 39 -13.33 1.60 7.04
C ASP A 39 -12.44 0.44 7.50
N ASN A 40 -12.23 0.32 8.81
CA ASN A 40 -11.55 -0.80 9.47
C ASN A 40 -10.10 -1.02 9.02
N SER A 41 -9.44 -0.01 8.48
CA SER A 41 -8.05 -0.10 8.05
C SER A 41 -7.08 0.40 9.11
N ARG A 42 -5.85 -0.10 9.06
CA ARG A 42 -4.86 0.15 10.09
C ARG A 42 -3.48 0.45 9.50
N VAL A 43 -2.84 1.52 10.01
CA VAL A 43 -1.46 1.93 9.73
C VAL A 43 -0.67 1.90 11.02
N ASP A 44 0.39 1.12 11.07
CA ASP A 44 1.19 0.89 12.28
C ASP A 44 2.38 1.84 12.46
N ASP A 45 3.19 1.56 13.49
CA ASP A 45 4.31 2.41 13.91
C ASP A 45 5.36 2.57 12.80
N PHE A 46 5.93 3.78 12.70
CA PHE A 46 7.05 4.10 11.83
C PHE A 46 6.77 3.91 10.32
N CYS A 47 5.50 3.84 9.94
CA CYS A 47 5.13 3.93 8.53
C CYS A 47 5.33 5.36 8.03
N LEU A 48 5.75 5.50 6.75
CA LEU A 48 5.78 6.76 6.04
C LEU A 48 4.78 6.72 4.89
N LEU A 49 3.85 7.67 4.89
CA LEU A 49 2.85 7.85 3.84
C LEU A 49 3.00 9.25 3.26
N SER A 50 3.15 9.37 1.95
CA SER A 50 3.29 10.69 1.30
C SER A 50 2.64 10.75 -0.08
N GLY A 51 2.08 11.92 -0.42
CA GLY A 51 1.41 12.15 -1.69
C GLY A 51 0.05 11.49 -1.80
N LYS A 52 -0.38 11.17 -3.01
CA LYS A 52 -1.71 10.62 -3.30
C LYS A 52 -1.78 9.14 -2.92
N ILE A 53 -2.61 8.79 -1.94
CA ILE A 53 -2.80 7.41 -1.49
C ILE A 53 -4.28 7.14 -1.25
N LYS A 54 -4.76 6.00 -1.75
CA LYS A 54 -6.09 5.49 -1.46
C LYS A 54 -6.00 4.11 -0.82
N ILE A 55 -6.48 4.00 0.42
CA ILE A 55 -6.50 2.77 1.21
C ILE A 55 -7.95 2.32 1.34
N GLY A 56 -8.25 1.12 0.84
CA GLY A 56 -9.55 0.47 0.91
C GLY A 56 -9.91 -0.03 2.31
N LYS A 57 -10.94 -0.86 2.40
CA LYS A 57 -11.44 -1.43 3.67
C LYS A 57 -10.61 -2.63 4.10
N PHE A 58 -10.47 -2.80 5.42
CA PHE A 58 -9.76 -3.94 6.00
C PHE A 58 -8.32 -4.09 5.51
N VAL A 59 -7.67 -2.97 5.21
CA VAL A 59 -6.26 -2.94 4.82
C VAL A 59 -5.38 -2.82 6.05
N HIS A 60 -4.31 -3.60 6.09
CA HIS A 60 -3.30 -3.48 7.14
C HIS A 60 -1.94 -3.11 6.53
N ILE A 61 -1.36 -2.04 7.03
CA ILE A 61 -0.01 -1.58 6.72
C ILE A 61 0.81 -1.74 8.00
N ALA A 62 1.63 -2.80 8.03
CA ALA A 62 2.45 -3.16 9.19
C ALA A 62 3.61 -2.16 9.40
N PRO A 63 4.30 -2.20 10.56
CA PRO A 63 5.34 -1.24 10.88
C PRO A 63 6.45 -1.12 9.83
N TYR A 64 7.04 0.09 9.76
CA TYR A 64 8.16 0.43 8.89
C TYR A 64 7.87 0.40 7.39
N CYS A 65 6.61 0.36 6.98
CA CYS A 65 6.25 0.46 5.57
C CYS A 65 6.40 1.90 5.04
N ASN A 66 6.78 2.02 3.78
CA ASN A 66 6.84 3.31 3.08
C ASN A 66 5.96 3.27 1.84
N LEU A 67 5.01 4.18 1.77
CA LEU A 67 4.10 4.39 0.64
C LEU A 67 4.36 5.78 0.05
N ALA A 68 5.23 5.84 -0.94
CA ALA A 68 5.55 7.08 -1.66
C ALA A 68 4.64 7.26 -2.87
N GLY A 69 3.43 7.78 -2.64
CA GLY A 69 2.38 7.93 -3.65
C GLY A 69 2.62 9.03 -4.68
N GLY A 70 3.40 10.05 -4.31
CA GLY A 70 3.69 11.16 -5.20
C GLY A 70 2.42 11.77 -5.83
N GLU A 71 2.53 12.20 -7.08
CA GLU A 71 1.39 12.72 -7.86
C GLU A 71 0.54 11.62 -8.54
N LYS A 72 1.16 10.48 -8.87
CA LYS A 72 0.50 9.39 -9.61
C LYS A 72 -0.38 8.52 -8.72
N GLY A 73 0.04 8.28 -7.50
CA GLY A 73 -0.75 7.64 -6.47
C GLY A 73 -0.52 6.15 -6.28
N ILE A 74 -0.81 5.71 -5.05
CA ILE A 74 -0.89 4.30 -4.68
C ILE A 74 -2.34 3.98 -4.32
N ILE A 75 -2.86 2.90 -4.89
CA ILE A 75 -4.19 2.38 -4.58
C ILE A 75 -4.03 1.01 -3.93
N MET A 76 -4.55 0.87 -2.72
CA MET A 76 -4.69 -0.41 -2.03
C MET A 76 -6.18 -0.75 -1.93
N GLU A 77 -6.60 -1.81 -2.60
CA GLU A 77 -7.99 -2.27 -2.55
C GLU A 77 -8.27 -3.09 -1.28
N ASP A 78 -9.54 -3.39 -1.03
CA ASP A 78 -10.02 -4.03 0.17
C ASP A 78 -9.30 -5.36 0.47
N PHE A 79 -9.09 -5.65 1.76
CA PHE A 79 -8.42 -6.87 2.24
C PHE A 79 -6.99 -7.06 1.73
N SER A 80 -6.38 -6.05 1.13
CA SER A 80 -4.96 -6.10 0.81
C SER A 80 -4.10 -5.76 2.04
N GLY A 81 -2.81 -6.07 2.00
CA GLY A 81 -1.96 -5.78 3.16
C GLY A 81 -0.48 -5.84 2.86
N PHE A 82 0.26 -5.05 3.65
CA PHE A 82 1.71 -4.98 3.64
C PHE A 82 2.25 -5.50 4.98
N ALA A 83 3.14 -6.47 4.91
CA ALA A 83 3.93 -6.91 6.05
C ALA A 83 5.04 -5.87 6.36
N TYR A 84 5.82 -6.11 7.41
CA TYR A 84 6.84 -5.19 7.91
C TYR A 84 7.79 -4.69 6.82
N GLY A 85 8.04 -3.37 6.80
CA GLY A 85 9.08 -2.76 5.98
C GLY A 85 8.86 -2.81 4.47
N VAL A 86 7.65 -3.08 3.99
CA VAL A 86 7.33 -3.05 2.55
C VAL A 86 7.49 -1.63 2.02
N GLN A 87 8.12 -1.50 0.85
CA GLN A 87 8.36 -0.23 0.17
C GLN A 87 7.58 -0.19 -1.14
N ALA A 88 6.77 0.84 -1.36
CA ALA A 88 6.03 1.05 -2.60
C ALA A 88 6.29 2.47 -3.14
N PHE A 89 6.76 2.54 -4.38
CA PHE A 89 7.16 3.80 -5.01
C PHE A 89 6.39 4.01 -6.31
N THR A 90 5.92 5.24 -6.52
CA THR A 90 5.30 5.66 -7.79
C THR A 90 6.25 6.45 -8.68
N GLN A 91 7.48 6.65 -8.23
CA GLN A 91 8.49 7.47 -8.87
C GLN A 91 9.86 6.83 -8.73
N SER A 92 10.67 6.96 -9.77
CA SER A 92 12.09 6.55 -9.82
C SER A 92 12.87 7.54 -10.66
N ASP A 93 14.08 7.87 -10.22
CA ASP A 93 15.03 8.64 -11.03
C ASP A 93 15.47 7.87 -12.29
N ASP A 94 16.10 8.56 -13.22
CA ASP A 94 16.78 7.98 -14.38
C ASP A 94 18.16 7.46 -14.00
N TYR A 95 18.32 6.15 -13.99
CA TYR A 95 19.59 5.46 -13.71
C TYR A 95 20.51 5.30 -14.95
N SER A 96 20.11 5.81 -16.12
CA SER A 96 20.90 5.67 -17.36
C SER A 96 22.15 6.56 -17.40
N GLY A 97 22.22 7.57 -16.56
CA GLY A 97 23.28 8.59 -16.58
C GLY A 97 23.08 9.66 -17.65
N LYS A 98 21.96 9.68 -18.36
CA LYS A 98 21.67 10.68 -19.40
C LYS A 98 21.12 11.99 -18.81
N THR A 99 20.61 11.95 -17.59
CA THR A 99 20.03 13.10 -16.87
C THR A 99 20.58 13.18 -15.45
N LEU A 100 20.41 14.34 -14.82
CA LEU A 100 20.67 14.49 -13.40
C LEU A 100 19.53 13.83 -12.59
N THR A 101 19.77 13.62 -11.30
CA THR A 101 18.86 12.93 -10.38
C THR A 101 18.64 13.74 -9.12
N ASN A 102 17.76 13.29 -8.26
CA ASN A 102 17.39 13.75 -6.93
C ASN A 102 16.54 15.05 -6.86
N PRO A 103 15.83 15.28 -5.74
CA PRO A 103 14.86 16.38 -5.62
C PRO A 103 15.49 17.77 -5.50
N THR A 104 16.80 17.89 -5.29
CA THR A 104 17.49 19.19 -5.18
C THR A 104 17.89 19.79 -6.53
N VAL A 105 17.73 19.02 -7.60
CA VAL A 105 18.01 19.42 -8.97
C VAL A 105 16.76 19.93 -9.66
N LEU A 106 16.86 20.98 -10.46
CA LEU A 106 15.76 21.54 -11.23
C LEU A 106 15.18 20.50 -12.20
N ASP A 107 13.86 20.45 -12.35
CA ASP A 107 13.15 19.42 -13.12
C ASP A 107 13.58 19.34 -14.60
N LYS A 108 13.95 20.47 -15.21
CA LYS A 108 14.42 20.52 -16.61
C LYS A 108 15.68 19.69 -16.90
N TYR A 109 16.42 19.29 -15.87
CA TYR A 109 17.63 18.45 -15.99
C TYR A 109 17.38 16.98 -15.59
N LYS A 110 16.15 16.63 -15.23
CA LYS A 110 15.78 15.29 -14.77
C LYS A 110 14.81 14.62 -15.75
N ASN A 111 14.83 13.31 -15.74
CA ASN A 111 13.84 12.47 -16.44
C ASN A 111 13.35 11.36 -15.50
N GLU A 112 12.40 11.68 -14.66
CA GLU A 112 11.86 10.76 -13.67
C GLU A 112 10.78 9.85 -14.29
N PHE A 113 10.84 8.57 -14.02
CA PHE A 113 9.76 7.65 -14.36
C PHE A 113 8.69 7.68 -13.27
N LYS A 114 7.49 8.14 -13.61
CA LYS A 114 6.37 8.29 -12.67
C LYS A 114 5.16 7.50 -13.16
N LYS A 115 4.69 6.54 -12.37
CA LYS A 115 3.52 5.74 -12.69
C LYS A 115 2.82 5.21 -11.44
N GLU A 116 1.47 5.15 -11.50
CA GLU A 116 0.62 4.64 -10.43
C GLU A 116 0.98 3.20 -10.04
N VAL A 117 0.84 2.88 -8.74
CA VAL A 117 0.95 1.53 -8.20
C VAL A 117 -0.41 1.09 -7.69
N ILE A 118 -0.83 -0.12 -8.06
CA ILE A 118 -2.14 -0.66 -7.67
C ILE A 118 -1.95 -2.01 -6.98
N ILE A 119 -2.48 -2.12 -5.78
CA ILE A 119 -2.54 -3.34 -4.99
C ILE A 119 -3.98 -3.79 -4.98
N LYS A 120 -4.31 -4.78 -5.79
CA LYS A 120 -5.68 -5.26 -5.93
C LYS A 120 -6.16 -6.03 -4.69
N LYS A 121 -7.46 -6.25 -4.62
CA LYS A 121 -8.14 -6.94 -3.53
C LYS A 121 -7.45 -8.25 -3.15
N HIS A 122 -7.35 -8.54 -1.86
CA HIS A 122 -6.68 -9.73 -1.31
C HIS A 122 -5.19 -9.89 -1.63
N ALA A 123 -4.55 -8.94 -2.28
CA ALA A 123 -3.10 -9.02 -2.48
C ALA A 123 -2.37 -8.80 -1.14
N ILE A 124 -1.39 -9.66 -0.87
CA ILE A 124 -0.55 -9.59 0.33
C ILE A 124 0.92 -9.52 -0.05
N VAL A 125 1.67 -8.64 0.61
CA VAL A 125 3.09 -8.42 0.34
C VAL A 125 3.92 -8.73 1.58
N GLY A 126 4.84 -9.66 1.43
CA GLY A 126 5.75 -10.12 2.48
C GLY A 126 6.81 -9.08 2.85
N THR A 127 7.35 -9.28 4.05
CA THR A 127 8.30 -8.39 4.73
C THR A 127 9.48 -7.95 3.84
N TYR A 128 9.80 -6.65 3.89
CA TYR A 128 10.91 -6.02 3.16
C TYR A 128 10.89 -6.21 1.63
N SER A 129 9.72 -6.44 1.05
CA SER A 129 9.56 -6.43 -0.39
C SER A 129 9.46 -5.01 -0.94
N VAL A 130 9.85 -4.84 -2.20
CA VAL A 130 9.84 -3.54 -2.89
C VAL A 130 8.94 -3.62 -4.11
N ILE A 131 8.05 -2.63 -4.27
CA ILE A 131 7.14 -2.50 -5.40
C ILE A 131 7.51 -1.24 -6.19
N MET A 132 7.90 -1.45 -7.45
CA MET A 132 8.38 -0.39 -8.33
C MET A 132 7.24 0.34 -9.05
N PRO A 133 7.47 1.57 -9.56
CA PRO A 133 6.46 2.35 -10.26
C PRO A 133 5.81 1.60 -11.43
N GLY A 134 4.49 1.73 -11.56
CA GLY A 134 3.72 1.14 -12.64
C GLY A 134 3.30 -0.32 -12.43
N VAL A 135 3.59 -0.88 -11.29
CA VAL A 135 3.21 -2.26 -10.95
C VAL A 135 1.75 -2.33 -10.53
N VAL A 136 1.04 -3.32 -11.06
CA VAL A 136 -0.26 -3.77 -10.58
C VAL A 136 -0.07 -5.16 -9.96
N LEU A 137 -0.19 -5.26 -8.64
CA LEU A 137 -0.41 -6.55 -7.99
C LEU A 137 -1.87 -6.93 -8.18
N ARG A 138 -2.14 -7.92 -9.03
CA ARG A 138 -3.51 -8.33 -9.36
C ARG A 138 -4.18 -9.03 -8.17
N GLU A 139 -5.49 -9.22 -8.28
CA GLU A 139 -6.31 -9.80 -7.21
C GLU A 139 -5.73 -11.11 -6.69
N GLY A 140 -5.73 -11.25 -5.38
CA GLY A 140 -5.24 -12.44 -4.69
C GLY A 140 -3.75 -12.72 -4.80
N THR A 141 -2.94 -11.84 -5.41
CA THR A 141 -1.48 -12.03 -5.48
C THR A 141 -0.89 -12.15 -4.08
N ALA A 142 0.02 -13.12 -3.88
CA ALA A 142 0.86 -13.21 -2.71
C ALA A 142 2.33 -13.01 -3.11
N VAL A 143 2.99 -12.06 -2.44
CA VAL A 143 4.42 -11.78 -2.63
C VAL A 143 5.17 -12.24 -1.39
N GLY A 144 6.14 -13.11 -1.56
CA GLY A 144 7.01 -13.56 -0.47
C GLY A 144 7.92 -12.42 0.02
N ALA A 145 8.52 -12.63 1.19
CA ALA A 145 9.44 -11.64 1.77
C ALA A 145 10.65 -11.34 0.86
N MET A 146 11.21 -10.13 0.96
CA MET A 146 12.43 -9.68 0.26
C MET A 146 12.35 -9.83 -1.27
N THR A 147 11.17 -9.63 -1.82
CA THR A 147 10.92 -9.75 -3.27
C THR A 147 10.90 -8.37 -3.93
N LEU A 148 11.62 -8.21 -5.05
CA LEU A 148 11.61 -6.98 -5.85
C LEU A 148 10.62 -7.10 -7.03
N ILE A 149 9.44 -6.49 -6.91
CA ILE A 149 8.43 -6.52 -7.96
C ILE A 149 8.61 -5.33 -8.92
N ARG A 150 8.98 -5.63 -10.16
CA ARG A 150 9.23 -4.66 -11.26
C ARG A 150 8.21 -4.75 -12.39
N LYS A 151 7.39 -5.79 -12.42
CA LYS A 151 6.35 -6.04 -13.41
C LYS A 151 5.05 -6.46 -12.72
N SER A 152 3.93 -6.15 -13.34
CA SER A 152 2.63 -6.57 -12.82
C SER A 152 2.51 -8.09 -12.76
N THR A 153 1.79 -8.57 -11.76
CA THR A 153 1.60 -10.02 -11.50
C THR A 153 0.37 -10.56 -12.23
N GLU A 154 0.24 -11.88 -12.27
CA GLU A 154 -1.02 -12.54 -12.60
C GLU A 154 -1.90 -12.66 -11.35
N GLU A 155 -3.21 -12.76 -11.56
CA GLU A 155 -4.16 -12.99 -10.48
C GLU A 155 -3.87 -14.30 -9.76
N TRP A 156 -4.04 -14.30 -8.45
CA TRP A 156 -3.88 -15.49 -7.59
C TRP A 156 -2.53 -16.20 -7.74
N GLY A 157 -1.50 -15.48 -8.18
CA GLY A 157 -0.13 -15.99 -8.24
C GLY A 157 0.62 -15.80 -6.92
N ILE A 158 1.50 -16.74 -6.57
CA ILE A 158 2.48 -16.59 -5.48
C ILE A 158 3.85 -16.35 -6.09
N TYR A 159 4.45 -15.23 -5.72
CA TYR A 159 5.72 -14.75 -6.26
C TYR A 159 6.78 -14.64 -5.17
N VAL A 160 8.01 -15.03 -5.47
CA VAL A 160 9.14 -14.94 -4.56
C VAL A 160 10.43 -14.56 -5.28
N GLY A 161 11.33 -13.90 -4.58
CA GLY A 161 12.72 -13.71 -4.96
C GLY A 161 13.03 -12.44 -5.76
N ASN A 162 14.32 -12.31 -6.13
CA ASN A 162 14.87 -11.24 -6.96
C ASN A 162 15.86 -11.85 -7.97
N PRO A 163 15.48 -11.99 -9.24
CA PRO A 163 14.20 -11.57 -9.84
C PRO A 163 12.99 -12.39 -9.33
N PRO A 164 11.78 -11.80 -9.29
CA PRO A 164 10.59 -12.47 -8.80
C PRO A 164 10.14 -13.58 -9.77
N GLN A 165 9.83 -14.74 -9.22
CA GLN A 165 9.28 -15.87 -9.96
C GLN A 165 7.94 -16.31 -9.38
N LYS A 166 6.98 -16.62 -10.26
CA LYS A 166 5.72 -17.26 -9.87
C LYS A 166 6.00 -18.73 -9.54
N ILE A 167 5.81 -19.11 -8.28
CA ILE A 167 6.11 -20.48 -7.84
C ILE A 167 4.90 -21.40 -7.86
N LYS A 168 3.70 -20.86 -7.64
CA LYS A 168 2.43 -21.60 -7.69
C LYS A 168 1.23 -20.66 -7.73
N SER A 169 0.04 -21.23 -7.93
CA SER A 169 -1.24 -20.54 -7.72
C SER A 169 -1.62 -20.55 -6.25
N ARG A 170 -2.28 -19.47 -5.79
CA ARG A 170 -2.84 -19.33 -4.44
C ARG A 170 -4.26 -19.89 -4.40
N SER A 171 -4.65 -20.52 -3.29
CA SER A 171 -6.05 -20.93 -3.07
C SER A 171 -6.98 -19.70 -3.05
N LYS A 172 -8.23 -19.94 -3.45
CA LYS A 172 -9.32 -18.95 -3.42
C LYS A 172 -10.32 -19.20 -2.28
N ASP A 173 -10.04 -20.11 -1.36
CA ASP A 173 -10.94 -20.47 -0.25
C ASP A 173 -11.27 -19.27 0.63
N LEU A 174 -10.34 -18.31 0.74
CA LEU A 174 -10.56 -17.04 1.47
C LEU A 174 -11.76 -16.23 0.96
N LEU A 175 -12.23 -16.44 -0.29
CA LEU A 175 -13.40 -15.74 -0.82
C LEU A 175 -14.71 -16.19 -0.15
N ALA A 176 -14.81 -17.46 0.26
CA ALA A 176 -15.92 -17.95 1.07
C ALA A 176 -15.88 -17.35 2.47
N LEU A 177 -14.69 -17.35 3.10
CA LEU A 177 -14.48 -16.75 4.42
C LEU A 177 -14.76 -15.23 4.45
N GLU A 178 -14.43 -14.52 3.39
CA GLU A 178 -14.79 -13.11 3.26
C GLU A 178 -16.31 -12.89 3.33
N LYS A 179 -17.09 -13.71 2.61
CA LYS A 179 -18.54 -13.60 2.61
C LYS A 179 -19.13 -13.84 4.00
N GLU A 180 -18.65 -14.87 4.69
CA GLU A 180 -19.05 -15.19 6.07
C GLU A 180 -18.72 -14.04 7.00
N PHE A 181 -17.47 -13.57 6.98
CA PHE A 181 -16.97 -12.45 7.78
C PHE A 181 -17.80 -11.17 7.59
N LEU A 182 -18.08 -10.80 6.33
CA LEU A 182 -18.86 -9.61 6.03
C LEU A 182 -20.33 -9.73 6.47
N ASN A 183 -20.91 -10.93 6.46
CA ASN A 183 -22.26 -11.18 6.97
C ASN A 183 -22.29 -11.05 8.50
N GLU A 184 -21.32 -11.59 9.22
CA GLU A 184 -21.20 -11.46 10.67
C GLU A 184 -21.10 -10.00 11.11
N ILE A 185 -20.29 -9.19 10.42
CA ILE A 185 -20.14 -7.75 10.74
C ILE A 185 -21.45 -7.00 10.53
N LYS A 186 -22.23 -7.34 9.51
CA LYS A 186 -23.53 -6.71 9.25
C LYS A 186 -24.55 -7.04 10.36
N GLN A 187 -24.49 -8.24 10.92
CA GLN A 187 -25.39 -8.68 11.99
C GLN A 187 -24.99 -8.19 13.37
N SER A 188 -23.70 -8.00 13.59
CA SER A 188 -23.13 -7.49 14.85
C SER A 188 -22.17 -6.34 14.54
N PRO A 189 -22.67 -5.13 14.24
CA PRO A 189 -21.79 -4.00 14.00
C PRO A 189 -20.92 -3.78 15.24
N ARG A 190 -19.61 -3.84 15.07
CA ARG A 190 -18.66 -3.53 16.14
C ARG A 190 -18.89 -2.09 16.58
N THR A 191 -19.33 -1.92 17.83
CA THR A 191 -19.48 -0.64 18.52
C THR A 191 -18.13 0.05 18.69
#